data_898fc3019acce44e7ed1298b2673e18f
#
_entry.id   898fc3019acce44e7ed1298b2673e18f
#
_cell.length_a   1.000
_cell.length_b   1.000
_cell.length_c   1.000
_cell.angle_alpha   90.00
_cell.angle_beta   90.00
_cell.angle_gamma   90.00
#
_symmetry.space_group_name_H-M   'P 1'
#
loop_
_entity.id
_entity.type
_entity.pdbx_description
1 polymer ?
#
loop_
_entity_poly.entity_id
_entity_poly.type
_entity_poly.pdbx_seq_one_letter_code
_entity_poly.pdbx_strand_id
1 'polypeptide(L)'
;MIIRIFLFSCITAVLLAKPYRGGELRTIESFQYGRFEVRMKSAPGSGVISSFFTFHDYWSEGHTSSVYWNEIDLEWLGRYDDKIHTNLIIHDQWDLPDISDITFNPNEDFHTYAFEWTSEYIAFFVDDQLIRWVDNFYIDSMYREQKIMMNIWQSTSVEWAGSFSTSTLPTYAYYDWVKYYLWVDGTGNAGTNNNFILLWEDNFDSWETNRWEKATHTWDGNNSDFIHDNVVFMSGYMILCLTTPSTTGYNGDPLSFNETGLPNTFQMHNAYPNPFNGEVVIPISLEQSQPLMLDIYNTYGEYIKTLKNGMTSAGKTRIKWNGLTNNGLNAPSGVYFARCTSIDQIITQKILLMK
;
A
#
# COMPACT_ATOMS: atom_id res chain seq x y z
N MET A 1 -37.71 22.98 -57.76
CA MET A 1 -37.71 22.46 -56.38
C MET A 1 -36.47 21.66 -56.23
N ILE A 2 -35.39 22.25 -55.62
CA ILE A 2 -34.08 21.62 -55.49
C ILE A 2 -34.04 21.04 -54.09
N ILE A 3 -34.02 19.70 -53.99
CA ILE A 3 -33.89 18.96 -52.73
C ILE A 3 -32.39 18.94 -52.36
N ARG A 4 -32.02 19.70 -51.34
CA ARG A 4 -30.68 19.58 -50.70
C ARG A 4 -30.69 18.42 -49.73
N ILE A 5 -29.98 17.36 -50.11
CA ILE A 5 -29.68 16.25 -49.20
C ILE A 5 -28.54 16.71 -48.29
N PHE A 6 -28.82 16.89 -47.00
CA PHE A 6 -27.79 17.05 -45.97
C PHE A 6 -27.26 15.65 -45.57
N LEU A 7 -26.06 15.32 -46.01
CA LEU A 7 -25.32 14.20 -45.45
C LEU A 7 -24.86 14.61 -44.05
N PHE A 8 -25.51 14.05 -43.02
CA PHE A 8 -24.97 14.04 -41.65
C PHE A 8 -23.81 13.03 -41.62
N SER A 9 -22.58 13.53 -41.68
CA SER A 9 -21.40 12.75 -41.34
C SER A 9 -21.40 12.52 -39.85
N CYS A 10 -21.83 11.33 -39.41
CA CYS A 10 -21.66 10.86 -38.05
C CYS A 10 -20.17 10.58 -37.87
N ILE A 11 -19.40 11.55 -37.35
CA ILE A 11 -18.04 11.29 -36.84
C ILE A 11 -18.23 10.50 -35.56
N THR A 12 -18.20 9.18 -35.64
CA THR A 12 -17.98 8.32 -34.45
C THR A 12 -16.58 8.61 -33.99
N ALA A 13 -16.44 9.35 -32.90
CA ALA A 13 -15.18 9.40 -32.16
C ALA A 13 -14.87 7.97 -31.71
N VAL A 14 -13.95 7.33 -32.40
CA VAL A 14 -13.35 6.08 -31.92
C VAL A 14 -12.54 6.49 -30.71
N LEU A 15 -13.03 6.24 -29.52
CA LEU A 15 -12.20 6.25 -28.31
C LEU A 15 -11.11 5.20 -28.54
N LEU A 16 -9.93 5.61 -28.95
CA LEU A 16 -8.77 4.73 -29.06
C LEU A 16 -8.41 4.30 -27.63
N ALA A 17 -8.47 3.00 -27.38
CA ALA A 17 -8.01 2.44 -26.12
C ALA A 17 -6.55 2.87 -25.86
N LYS A 18 -6.22 3.15 -24.62
CA LYS A 18 -4.86 3.52 -24.23
C LYS A 18 -3.87 2.41 -24.56
N PRO A 19 -2.57 2.73 -24.80
CA PRO A 19 -1.58 1.74 -25.21
C PRO A 19 -1.26 0.71 -24.11
N TYR A 20 -1.54 1.04 -22.84
CA TYR A 20 -1.21 0.16 -21.72
C TYR A 20 -2.43 -0.16 -20.87
N ARG A 21 -2.27 -1.11 -19.93
CA ARG A 21 -3.26 -1.50 -18.95
C ARG A 21 -2.67 -1.34 -17.56
N GLY A 22 -3.31 -0.52 -16.74
CA GLY A 22 -3.00 -0.33 -15.32
C GLY A 22 -4.01 -1.02 -14.42
N GLY A 23 -3.83 -0.86 -13.12
CA GLY A 23 -4.76 -1.33 -12.11
C GLY A 23 -5.00 -0.28 -11.04
N GLU A 24 -6.23 -0.20 -10.54
CA GLU A 24 -6.60 0.63 -9.40
C GLU A 24 -7.57 -0.10 -8.49
N LEU A 25 -7.29 -0.04 -7.19
CA LEU A 25 -8.17 -0.49 -6.11
C LEU A 25 -8.52 0.70 -5.24
N ARG A 26 -9.81 0.84 -4.90
CA ARG A 26 -10.29 1.93 -4.06
C ARG A 26 -11.35 1.47 -3.07
N THR A 27 -11.47 2.17 -1.94
CA THR A 27 -12.54 1.88 -0.98
C THR A 27 -13.91 2.26 -1.53
N ILE A 28 -14.93 1.52 -1.11
CA ILE A 28 -16.33 1.88 -1.34
C ILE A 28 -16.71 3.06 -0.45
N GLU A 29 -16.32 2.99 0.82
CA GLU A 29 -16.53 4.05 1.82
C GLU A 29 -15.50 5.16 1.69
N SER A 30 -15.89 6.38 2.09
CA SER A 30 -15.03 7.55 2.23
C SER A 30 -14.76 7.84 3.71
N PHE A 31 -13.62 8.45 3.99
CA PHE A 31 -13.13 8.74 5.33
C PHE A 31 -12.77 10.22 5.44
N GLN A 32 -13.09 10.83 6.57
CA GLN A 32 -12.62 12.17 6.92
C GLN A 32 -11.70 12.05 8.13
N TYR A 33 -10.48 12.60 7.98
CA TYR A 33 -9.42 12.53 8.97
C TYR A 33 -8.99 11.10 9.32
N GLY A 34 -7.83 10.96 9.91
CA GLY A 34 -7.27 9.68 10.32
C GLY A 34 -5.79 9.53 10.01
N ARG A 35 -5.25 8.37 10.36
CA ARG A 35 -3.95 7.89 9.87
C ARG A 35 -4.19 6.78 8.86
N PHE A 36 -3.63 6.97 7.69
CA PHE A 36 -3.70 6.06 6.56
C PHE A 36 -2.32 5.46 6.37
N GLU A 37 -2.22 4.15 6.45
CA GLU A 37 -0.93 3.47 6.48
C GLU A 37 -0.92 2.29 5.54
N VAL A 38 0.14 2.14 4.77
CA VAL A 38 0.34 1.05 3.80
C VAL A 38 1.73 0.45 3.96
N ARG A 39 1.84 -0.86 3.82
CA ARG A 39 3.12 -1.52 3.61
C ARG A 39 3.18 -2.02 2.18
N MET A 40 4.12 -1.47 1.41
CA MET A 40 4.19 -1.76 -0.01
C MET A 40 5.62 -1.73 -0.54
N LYS A 41 5.78 -2.34 -1.72
CA LYS A 41 6.95 -2.23 -2.59
C LYS A 41 6.49 -1.66 -3.93
N SER A 42 7.05 -0.54 -4.34
CA SER A 42 6.64 0.15 -5.55
C SER A 42 7.16 -0.52 -6.83
N ALA A 43 6.59 -0.16 -7.97
CA ALA A 43 7.01 -0.67 -9.26
C ALA A 43 8.23 0.10 -9.79
N PRO A 44 9.27 -0.58 -10.28
CA PRO A 44 10.39 0.06 -10.96
C PRO A 44 10.00 0.52 -12.37
N GLY A 45 10.77 1.47 -12.89
CA GLY A 45 10.73 1.88 -14.28
C GLY A 45 10.35 3.34 -14.50
N SER A 46 11.22 4.07 -15.19
CA SER A 46 10.96 5.46 -15.57
C SER A 46 9.65 5.60 -16.34
N GLY A 47 8.83 6.60 -15.97
CA GLY A 47 7.50 6.82 -16.53
C GLY A 47 6.37 6.02 -15.86
N VAL A 48 6.71 5.11 -14.93
CA VAL A 48 5.76 4.33 -14.12
C VAL A 48 5.50 5.05 -12.81
N ILE A 49 4.24 5.04 -12.36
CA ILE A 49 3.82 5.59 -11.07
C ILE A 49 3.07 4.50 -10.32
N SER A 50 3.45 4.30 -9.07
CA SER A 50 2.69 3.56 -8.07
C SER A 50 2.24 4.55 -7.01
N SER A 51 1.04 4.39 -6.44
CA SER A 51 0.52 5.34 -5.48
C SER A 51 -0.24 4.70 -4.32
N PHE A 52 -0.27 5.42 -3.21
CA PHE A 52 -1.22 5.26 -2.11
C PHE A 52 -1.71 6.64 -1.73
N PHE A 53 -3.00 6.91 -1.91
CA PHE A 53 -3.54 8.24 -1.79
C PHE A 53 -4.98 8.23 -1.29
N THR A 54 -5.49 9.40 -0.94
CA THR A 54 -6.93 9.59 -0.73
C THR A 54 -7.46 10.65 -1.67
N PHE A 55 -8.69 10.45 -2.15
CA PHE A 55 -9.34 11.31 -3.13
C PHE A 55 -10.83 11.47 -2.82
N HIS A 56 -11.30 12.73 -2.88
CA HIS A 56 -12.72 13.03 -2.82
C HIS A 56 -13.38 12.74 -4.17
N ASP A 57 -14.16 11.66 -4.24
CA ASP A 57 -14.81 11.20 -5.48
C ASP A 57 -16.03 12.06 -5.83
N TYR A 58 -15.79 13.33 -6.13
CA TYR A 58 -16.84 14.32 -6.41
C TYR A 58 -17.64 14.00 -7.67
N TRP A 59 -17.10 13.20 -8.60
CA TRP A 59 -17.85 12.75 -9.77
C TRP A 59 -18.99 11.79 -9.40
N SER A 60 -18.78 10.91 -8.43
CA SER A 60 -19.84 10.01 -7.95
C SER A 60 -20.98 10.78 -7.28
N GLU A 61 -20.72 11.97 -6.78
CA GLU A 61 -21.71 12.90 -6.21
C GLU A 61 -22.41 13.76 -7.27
N GLY A 62 -22.05 13.59 -8.55
CA GLY A 62 -22.62 14.36 -9.67
C GLY A 62 -21.99 15.73 -9.90
N HIS A 63 -20.87 16.03 -9.25
CA HIS A 63 -20.10 17.25 -9.45
C HIS A 63 -19.12 17.08 -10.62
N THR A 64 -18.96 18.12 -11.43
CA THR A 64 -18.01 18.14 -12.57
C THR A 64 -16.94 19.23 -12.41
N SER A 65 -17.03 20.05 -11.37
CA SER A 65 -16.09 21.14 -11.11
C SER A 65 -14.97 20.69 -10.21
N SER A 66 -13.74 20.95 -10.60
CA SER A 66 -12.51 20.71 -9.84
C SER A 66 -12.44 21.49 -8.51
N VAL A 67 -13.34 22.46 -8.28
CA VAL A 67 -13.49 23.14 -6.98
C VAL A 67 -13.82 22.17 -5.84
N TYR A 68 -14.31 20.98 -6.16
CA TYR A 68 -14.58 19.92 -5.18
C TYR A 68 -13.38 18.99 -4.92
N TRP A 69 -12.25 19.18 -5.63
CA TRP A 69 -11.08 18.32 -5.55
C TRP A 69 -10.38 18.49 -4.19
N ASN A 70 -10.28 17.40 -3.46
CA ASN A 70 -9.40 17.22 -2.31
C ASN A 70 -8.68 15.88 -2.49
N GLU A 71 -7.34 15.89 -2.39
CA GLU A 71 -6.49 14.71 -2.60
C GLU A 71 -5.22 14.81 -1.76
N ILE A 72 -4.77 13.71 -1.19
CA ILE A 72 -3.54 13.59 -0.40
C ILE A 72 -2.75 12.40 -0.96
N ASP A 73 -1.54 12.66 -1.47
CA ASP A 73 -0.79 11.70 -2.27
C ASP A 73 0.52 11.26 -1.61
N LEU A 74 0.76 9.95 -1.69
CA LEU A 74 2.06 9.31 -1.64
C LEU A 74 2.28 8.61 -2.99
N GLU A 75 3.30 9.04 -3.73
CA GLU A 75 3.59 8.55 -5.08
C GLU A 75 5.04 8.14 -5.23
N TRP A 76 5.23 6.98 -5.84
CA TRP A 76 6.55 6.44 -6.20
C TRP A 76 6.72 6.56 -7.71
N LEU A 77 7.54 7.54 -8.10
CA LEU A 77 7.94 7.72 -9.48
C LEU A 77 9.07 6.73 -9.78
N GLY A 78 8.79 5.71 -10.56
CA GLY A 78 9.74 4.62 -10.81
C GLY A 78 11.05 5.03 -11.52
N ARG A 79 11.23 6.33 -11.76
CA ARG A 79 12.51 6.94 -12.20
C ARG A 79 13.49 7.15 -11.06
N TYR A 80 13.03 7.11 -9.82
CA TYR A 80 13.84 7.34 -8.63
C TYR A 80 13.96 6.05 -7.81
N ASP A 81 15.13 5.83 -7.26
CA ASP A 81 15.44 4.72 -6.36
C ASP A 81 15.73 5.17 -4.91
N ASP A 82 15.64 6.49 -4.65
CA ASP A 82 15.95 7.12 -3.38
C ASP A 82 14.99 8.26 -2.99
N LYS A 83 13.80 8.33 -3.59
CA LYS A 83 12.86 9.45 -3.38
C LYS A 83 11.41 8.99 -3.31
N ILE A 84 10.63 9.78 -2.57
CA ILE A 84 9.18 9.70 -2.52
C ILE A 84 8.59 11.07 -2.86
N HIS A 85 7.54 11.08 -3.65
CA HIS A 85 6.76 12.26 -3.99
C HIS A 85 5.51 12.31 -3.12
N THR A 86 5.24 13.45 -2.49
CA THR A 86 4.01 13.71 -1.75
C THR A 86 3.31 14.92 -2.32
N ASN A 87 1.99 14.92 -2.31
CA ASN A 87 1.24 16.05 -2.81
C ASN A 87 -0.05 16.30 -2.03
N LEU A 88 -0.53 17.52 -2.07
CA LEU A 88 -1.85 17.93 -1.60
C LEU A 88 -2.52 18.71 -2.73
N ILE A 89 -3.67 18.25 -3.23
CA ILE A 89 -4.45 18.98 -4.23
C ILE A 89 -5.74 19.48 -3.56
N ILE A 90 -5.93 20.79 -3.58
CA ILE A 90 -7.03 21.45 -2.87
C ILE A 90 -7.79 22.37 -3.83
N HIS A 91 -9.03 22.03 -4.13
CA HIS A 91 -9.98 22.84 -4.91
C HIS A 91 -9.49 23.21 -6.31
N ASP A 92 -8.53 22.47 -6.90
CA ASP A 92 -7.84 22.81 -8.16
C ASP A 92 -7.19 24.22 -8.12
N GLN A 93 -6.92 24.73 -6.93
CA GLN A 93 -6.29 26.04 -6.71
C GLN A 93 -4.87 25.90 -6.18
N TRP A 94 -4.65 24.87 -5.39
CA TRP A 94 -3.36 24.59 -4.78
C TRP A 94 -2.94 23.15 -5.08
N ASP A 95 -1.81 23.05 -5.74
CA ASP A 95 -1.06 21.84 -5.98
C ASP A 95 0.27 22.02 -5.24
N LEU A 96 0.49 21.23 -4.19
CA LEU A 96 1.57 21.42 -3.23
C LEU A 96 2.51 20.19 -3.25
N PRO A 97 3.20 19.94 -4.38
CA PRO A 97 4.11 18.81 -4.48
C PRO A 97 5.37 19.02 -3.62
N ASP A 98 5.89 17.92 -3.09
CA ASP A 98 7.19 17.85 -2.43
C ASP A 98 7.88 16.54 -2.78
N ILE A 99 9.21 16.57 -2.86
CA ILE A 99 10.03 15.38 -3.11
C ILE A 99 11.00 15.22 -1.94
N SER A 100 10.80 14.17 -1.16
CA SER A 100 11.65 13.84 -0.02
C SER A 100 12.64 12.74 -0.37
N ASP A 101 13.90 12.88 0.08
CA ASP A 101 14.91 11.84 -0.01
C ASP A 101 14.64 10.74 1.01
N ILE A 102 14.81 9.48 0.59
CA ILE A 102 14.79 8.30 1.45
C ILE A 102 16.11 7.53 1.33
N THR A 103 16.41 6.68 2.32
CA THR A 103 17.74 6.02 2.42
C THR A 103 17.79 4.62 1.84
N PHE A 104 16.74 4.23 1.12
CA PHE A 104 16.58 2.89 0.53
C PHE A 104 15.88 3.01 -0.84
N ASN A 105 15.93 1.92 -1.61
CA ASN A 105 15.21 1.84 -2.88
C ASN A 105 13.80 1.26 -2.66
N PRO A 106 12.72 2.05 -2.86
CA PRO A 106 11.35 1.61 -2.63
C PRO A 106 10.87 0.53 -3.60
N ASN A 107 11.65 0.25 -4.66
CA ASN A 107 11.36 -0.79 -5.63
C ASN A 107 11.97 -2.16 -5.25
N GLU A 108 12.87 -2.20 -4.25
CA GLU A 108 13.60 -3.42 -3.87
C GLU A 108 12.98 -4.14 -2.70
N ASP A 109 12.48 -3.42 -1.68
CA ASP A 109 11.89 -4.02 -0.48
C ASP A 109 10.59 -3.34 -0.05
N PHE A 110 9.89 -3.98 0.88
CA PHE A 110 8.67 -3.47 1.48
C PHE A 110 8.99 -2.51 2.62
N HIS A 111 8.44 -1.32 2.54
CA HIS A 111 8.50 -0.31 3.58
C HIS A 111 7.10 0.12 4.00
N THR A 112 6.99 0.70 5.18
CA THR A 112 5.75 1.27 5.69
C THR A 112 5.69 2.75 5.37
N TYR A 113 4.60 3.17 4.76
CA TYR A 113 4.34 4.55 4.44
C TYR A 113 3.01 4.96 5.05
N ALA A 114 2.95 6.18 5.54
CA ALA A 114 1.72 6.68 6.14
C ALA A 114 1.56 8.17 5.92
N PHE A 115 0.32 8.63 5.99
CA PHE A 115 0.03 10.02 6.28
C PHE A 115 -1.04 10.14 7.35
N GLU A 116 -0.92 11.18 8.15
CA GLU A 116 -1.91 11.61 9.12
C GLU A 116 -2.60 12.84 8.58
N TRP A 117 -3.92 12.81 8.60
CA TRP A 117 -4.76 13.92 8.21
C TRP A 117 -5.72 14.24 9.35
N THR A 118 -5.61 15.45 9.89
CA THR A 118 -6.43 15.97 10.98
C THR A 118 -7.04 17.32 10.56
N SER A 119 -7.83 17.94 11.42
CA SER A 119 -8.28 19.32 11.21
C SER A 119 -7.18 20.36 11.42
N GLU A 120 -6.01 19.97 11.91
CA GLU A 120 -4.92 20.88 12.30
C GLU A 120 -3.68 20.73 11.42
N TYR A 121 -3.41 19.53 10.93
CA TYR A 121 -2.22 19.23 10.12
C TYR A 121 -2.43 18.05 9.20
N ILE A 122 -1.56 17.97 8.18
CA ILE A 122 -1.27 16.74 7.40
C ILE A 122 0.22 16.46 7.53
N ALA A 123 0.56 15.21 7.89
CA ALA A 123 1.94 14.79 8.09
C ALA A 123 2.21 13.46 7.37
N PHE A 124 3.38 13.32 6.75
CA PHE A 124 3.79 12.14 5.99
C PHE A 124 4.95 11.43 6.66
N PHE A 125 4.92 10.10 6.64
CA PHE A 125 5.89 9.26 7.33
C PHE A 125 6.38 8.12 6.43
N VAL A 126 7.65 7.76 6.61
CA VAL A 126 8.27 6.57 6.02
C VAL A 126 8.94 5.79 7.14
N ASP A 127 8.57 4.51 7.34
CA ASP A 127 9.04 3.66 8.44
C ASP A 127 8.95 4.37 9.80
N ASP A 128 7.80 5.02 10.06
CA ASP A 128 7.49 5.85 11.24
C ASP A 128 8.37 7.11 11.40
N GLN A 129 9.20 7.45 10.42
CA GLN A 129 9.96 8.70 10.43
C GLN A 129 9.18 9.79 9.70
N LEU A 130 8.99 10.93 10.34
CA LEU A 130 8.36 12.10 9.75
C LEU A 130 9.22 12.63 8.60
N ILE A 131 8.63 12.77 7.40
CA ILE A 131 9.30 13.32 6.22
C ILE A 131 8.74 14.67 5.77
N ARG A 132 7.44 14.93 6.06
CA ARG A 132 6.79 16.21 5.71
C ARG A 132 5.71 16.55 6.72
N TRP A 133 5.58 17.85 7.03
CA TRP A 133 4.54 18.41 7.91
C TRP A 133 3.92 19.66 7.28
N VAL A 134 2.59 19.72 7.24
CA VAL A 134 1.82 20.85 6.72
C VAL A 134 0.73 21.20 7.72
N ASP A 135 0.77 22.42 8.29
CA ASP A 135 -0.12 22.92 9.35
C ASP A 135 -0.58 24.37 9.10
N ASN A 136 -0.63 24.77 7.86
CA ASN A 136 -0.98 26.12 7.46
C ASN A 136 -2.45 26.22 6.98
N PHE A 137 -2.85 27.38 6.50
CA PHE A 137 -4.24 27.68 6.09
C PHE A 137 -4.82 26.74 5.01
N TYR A 138 -4.00 25.96 4.30
CA TYR A 138 -4.48 24.98 3.33
C TYR A 138 -5.27 23.85 4.01
N ILE A 139 -4.96 23.53 5.27
CA ILE A 139 -5.58 22.43 6.02
C ILE A 139 -7.08 22.69 6.21
N ASP A 140 -7.49 23.92 6.47
CA ASP A 140 -8.91 24.30 6.60
C ASP A 140 -9.75 23.99 5.35
N SER A 141 -9.09 23.88 4.20
CA SER A 141 -9.73 23.58 2.91
C SER A 141 -9.68 22.09 2.53
N MET A 142 -8.94 21.28 3.30
CA MET A 142 -8.85 19.82 3.16
C MET A 142 -9.83 19.15 4.14
N TYR A 143 -11.13 19.21 3.86
CA TYR A 143 -12.17 18.75 4.79
C TYR A 143 -13.17 17.77 4.19
N ARG A 144 -13.11 17.48 2.90
CA ARG A 144 -14.06 16.57 2.25
C ARG A 144 -13.66 15.13 2.50
N GLU A 145 -14.65 14.27 2.77
CA GLU A 145 -14.41 12.83 2.89
C GLU A 145 -13.77 12.27 1.62
N GLN A 146 -12.81 11.38 1.78
CA GLN A 146 -11.99 10.83 0.70
C GLN A 146 -11.95 9.31 0.72
N LYS A 147 -11.95 8.68 -0.44
CA LYS A 147 -11.69 7.25 -0.60
C LYS A 147 -10.21 6.98 -0.49
N ILE A 148 -9.83 5.86 0.11
CA ILE A 148 -8.46 5.33 0.04
C ILE A 148 -8.28 4.66 -1.32
N MET A 149 -7.22 5.01 -2.03
CA MET A 149 -6.97 4.56 -3.39
C MET A 149 -5.51 4.12 -3.57
N MET A 150 -5.32 3.13 -4.41
CA MET A 150 -4.00 2.61 -4.80
C MET A 150 -4.03 2.34 -6.29
N ASN A 151 -3.05 2.84 -7.05
CA ASN A 151 -2.99 2.55 -8.48
C ASN A 151 -1.56 2.36 -9.00
N ILE A 152 -1.49 1.80 -10.22
CA ILE A 152 -0.29 1.75 -11.04
C ILE A 152 -0.62 2.16 -12.46
N TRP A 153 0.16 3.09 -13.02
CA TRP A 153 -0.10 3.64 -14.34
C TRP A 153 1.15 4.21 -15.00
N GLN A 154 1.06 4.52 -16.30
CA GLN A 154 2.11 5.18 -17.06
C GLN A 154 1.73 6.62 -17.36
N SER A 155 2.58 7.56 -16.92
CA SER A 155 2.37 8.98 -17.09
C SER A 155 2.77 9.48 -18.47
N THR A 156 1.98 10.40 -19.04
CA THR A 156 2.36 11.15 -20.25
C THR A 156 3.39 12.25 -19.96
N SER A 157 3.56 12.66 -18.70
CA SER A 157 4.46 13.74 -18.30
C SER A 157 5.89 13.22 -18.13
N VAL A 158 6.71 13.38 -19.17
CA VAL A 158 8.14 12.99 -19.16
C VAL A 158 8.96 13.82 -18.16
N GLU A 159 8.63 15.09 -17.98
CA GLU A 159 9.35 15.97 -17.05
C GLU A 159 9.18 15.50 -15.60
N TRP A 160 8.00 15.08 -15.23
CA TRP A 160 7.66 14.61 -13.89
C TRP A 160 8.04 13.15 -13.68
N ALA A 161 7.52 12.24 -14.49
CA ALA A 161 7.65 10.79 -14.28
C ALA A 161 8.89 10.17 -14.97
N GLY A 162 9.53 10.89 -15.88
CA GLY A 162 10.65 10.39 -16.69
C GLY A 162 10.20 9.73 -17.99
N SER A 163 11.17 9.40 -18.83
CA SER A 163 10.92 8.75 -20.13
C SER A 163 10.58 7.28 -19.93
N PHE A 164 9.48 6.84 -20.53
CA PHE A 164 9.03 5.47 -20.45
C PHE A 164 9.59 4.60 -21.59
N SER A 165 9.91 3.34 -21.25
CA SER A 165 10.26 2.29 -22.23
C SER A 165 9.32 1.11 -22.08
N THR A 166 8.78 0.59 -23.19
CA THR A 166 7.94 -0.63 -23.20
C THR A 166 8.68 -1.87 -22.73
N SER A 167 10.01 -1.87 -22.73
CA SER A 167 10.82 -2.96 -22.18
C SER A 167 10.69 -3.11 -20.66
N THR A 168 10.12 -2.11 -19.97
CA THR A 168 9.80 -2.17 -18.55
C THR A 168 8.60 -3.09 -18.27
N LEU A 169 7.74 -3.32 -19.27
CA LEU A 169 6.52 -4.11 -19.08
C LEU A 169 6.76 -5.61 -19.22
N PRO A 170 6.07 -6.45 -18.41
CA PRO A 170 5.18 -6.05 -17.32
C PRO A 170 5.97 -5.58 -16.11
N THR A 171 5.39 -4.65 -15.31
CA THR A 171 5.94 -4.21 -14.01
C THR A 171 4.83 -4.16 -12.97
N TYR A 172 5.21 -4.27 -11.69
CA TYR A 172 4.27 -4.56 -10.62
C TYR A 172 4.57 -3.74 -9.37
N ALA A 173 3.52 -3.24 -8.71
CA ALA A 173 3.55 -2.75 -7.35
C ALA A 173 2.88 -3.76 -6.41
N TYR A 174 3.47 -3.99 -5.25
CA TYR A 174 3.02 -4.99 -4.28
C TYR A 174 2.58 -4.32 -3.00
N TYR A 175 1.39 -4.62 -2.53
CA TYR A 175 0.80 -4.09 -1.32
C TYR A 175 0.59 -5.25 -0.35
N ASP A 176 1.23 -5.17 0.82
CA ASP A 176 1.21 -6.20 1.85
C ASP A 176 0.00 -6.07 2.76
N TRP A 177 -0.27 -4.85 3.20
CA TRP A 177 -1.45 -4.51 3.98
C TRP A 177 -1.73 -2.99 3.90
N VAL A 178 -3.00 -2.65 4.22
CA VAL A 178 -3.45 -1.27 4.45
C VAL A 178 -4.12 -1.20 5.81
N LYS A 179 -3.90 -0.11 6.55
CA LYS A 179 -4.53 0.19 7.82
C LYS A 179 -5.15 1.58 7.80
N TYR A 180 -6.31 1.67 8.40
CA TYR A 180 -6.94 2.95 8.70
C TYR A 180 -7.15 3.10 10.20
N TYR A 181 -6.71 4.24 10.71
CA TYR A 181 -6.87 4.64 12.09
C TYR A 181 -7.76 5.88 12.15
N LEU A 182 -8.79 5.80 12.96
CA LEU A 182 -9.64 6.95 13.25
C LEU A 182 -8.86 7.97 14.08
N TRP A 183 -8.93 9.24 13.70
CA TRP A 183 -8.41 10.35 14.52
C TRP A 183 -9.35 10.64 15.68
N VAL A 184 -8.84 10.61 16.92
CA VAL A 184 -9.57 10.90 18.15
C VAL A 184 -8.65 11.71 19.05
N ASP A 185 -8.85 13.01 19.08
CA ASP A 185 -8.01 13.94 19.84
C ASP A 185 -7.92 13.55 21.33
N GLY A 186 -6.68 13.50 21.85
CA GLY A 186 -6.38 13.17 23.25
C GLY A 186 -6.68 11.73 23.66
N THR A 187 -7.11 10.86 22.73
CA THR A 187 -7.58 9.51 23.08
C THR A 187 -7.20 8.49 22.02
N GLY A 188 -6.08 7.87 22.10
CA GLY A 188 -5.66 6.86 21.14
C GLY A 188 -4.42 6.09 21.63
N ASN A 189 -3.80 5.34 20.73
CA ASN A 189 -2.62 4.52 21.04
C ASN A 189 -1.64 4.41 19.86
N ALA A 190 -1.83 5.19 18.82
CA ALA A 190 -1.00 5.21 17.62
C ALA A 190 -0.82 6.64 17.08
N GLY A 191 0.15 6.82 16.18
CA GLY A 191 0.43 8.06 15.49
C GLY A 191 0.90 9.19 16.39
N THR A 192 0.87 10.40 15.86
CA THR A 192 1.30 11.61 16.55
C THR A 192 0.46 11.85 17.82
N ASN A 193 1.14 12.04 18.95
CA ASN A 193 0.52 12.26 20.28
C ASN A 193 -0.43 11.13 20.73
N ASN A 194 -0.36 9.94 20.14
CA ASN A 194 -1.30 8.85 20.37
C ASN A 194 -2.78 9.22 20.11
N ASN A 195 -3.02 10.05 19.11
CA ASN A 195 -4.37 10.55 18.78
C ASN A 195 -5.13 9.67 17.79
N PHE A 196 -4.65 8.47 17.50
CA PHE A 196 -5.24 7.57 16.50
C PHE A 196 -5.56 6.19 17.07
N ILE A 197 -6.69 5.62 16.64
CA ILE A 197 -7.17 4.29 17.06
C ILE A 197 -7.36 3.43 15.81
N LEU A 198 -6.69 2.27 15.75
CA LEU A 198 -6.87 1.33 14.64
C LEU A 198 -8.33 0.93 14.50
N LEU A 199 -8.94 1.26 13.38
CA LEU A 199 -10.32 0.90 13.07
C LEU A 199 -10.38 -0.42 12.28
N TRP A 200 -9.52 -0.57 11.26
CA TRP A 200 -9.40 -1.80 10.49
C TRP A 200 -8.01 -1.95 9.83
N GLU A 201 -7.69 -3.18 9.52
CA GLU A 201 -6.54 -3.62 8.75
C GLU A 201 -7.01 -4.59 7.66
N ASP A 202 -6.47 -4.47 6.46
CA ASP A 202 -6.64 -5.44 5.38
C ASP A 202 -5.27 -5.95 4.93
N ASN A 203 -5.08 -7.26 5.03
CA ASN A 203 -3.83 -7.94 4.68
C ASN A 203 -3.84 -8.52 3.26
N PHE A 204 -4.88 -8.23 2.47
CA PHE A 204 -5.04 -8.68 1.10
C PHE A 204 -4.96 -10.21 0.90
N ASP A 205 -5.34 -10.99 1.91
CA ASP A 205 -5.44 -12.45 1.79
C ASP A 205 -6.47 -12.86 0.74
N SER A 206 -7.47 -12.00 0.51
CA SER A 206 -8.50 -12.14 -0.52
C SER A 206 -9.08 -10.78 -0.90
N TRP A 207 -9.78 -10.71 -2.02
CA TRP A 207 -10.52 -9.50 -2.40
C TRP A 207 -11.79 -9.35 -1.57
N GLU A 208 -11.79 -8.41 -0.62
CA GLU A 208 -12.96 -8.04 0.19
C GLU A 208 -13.89 -7.09 -0.59
N THR A 209 -14.84 -7.64 -1.32
CA THR A 209 -15.76 -6.90 -2.21
C THR A 209 -16.73 -5.96 -1.50
N ASN A 210 -16.86 -6.05 -0.20
CA ASN A 210 -17.65 -5.13 0.64
C ASN A 210 -16.83 -3.89 1.09
N ARG A 211 -15.52 -3.92 0.96
CA ARG A 211 -14.60 -2.82 1.28
C ARG A 211 -14.04 -2.17 0.03
N TRP A 212 -13.68 -2.96 -0.98
CA TRP A 212 -12.91 -2.55 -2.13
C TRP A 212 -13.62 -2.74 -3.45
N GLU A 213 -13.46 -1.79 -4.34
CA GLU A 213 -13.83 -1.90 -5.75
C GLU A 213 -12.62 -1.71 -6.66
N LYS A 214 -12.60 -2.45 -7.77
CA LYS A 214 -11.60 -2.31 -8.84
C LYS A 214 -12.10 -1.29 -9.85
N ALA A 215 -11.30 -0.30 -10.16
CA ALA A 215 -11.67 0.75 -11.12
C ALA A 215 -11.44 0.35 -12.58
N THR A 216 -12.16 1.03 -13.48
CA THR A 216 -12.09 0.81 -14.96
C THR A 216 -12.11 2.14 -15.73
N HIS A 217 -11.50 3.18 -15.19
CA HIS A 217 -11.43 4.49 -15.84
C HIS A 217 -10.01 4.83 -16.32
N THR A 218 -9.88 5.97 -16.96
CA THR A 218 -8.63 6.61 -17.36
C THR A 218 -8.82 8.12 -17.44
N TRP A 219 -7.72 8.88 -17.61
CA TRP A 219 -7.72 10.33 -17.84
C TRP A 219 -6.61 10.75 -18.81
N ASP A 220 -6.59 12.00 -19.25
CA ASP A 220 -5.69 12.47 -20.31
C ASP A 220 -4.18 12.34 -19.94
N GLY A 221 -3.81 12.52 -18.67
CA GLY A 221 -2.44 12.38 -18.19
C GLY A 221 -1.96 10.93 -18.06
N ASN A 222 -2.87 9.96 -18.15
CA ASN A 222 -2.61 8.53 -17.99
C ASN A 222 -2.64 7.82 -19.36
N ASN A 223 -1.56 7.14 -19.73
CA ASN A 223 -1.50 6.28 -20.92
C ASN A 223 -2.02 4.85 -20.69
N SER A 224 -2.63 4.59 -19.54
CA SER A 224 -3.18 3.28 -19.21
C SER A 224 -4.69 3.35 -19.03
N ASP A 225 -5.42 2.34 -19.50
CA ASP A 225 -6.78 2.06 -19.04
C ASP A 225 -6.67 1.16 -17.79
N PHE A 226 -7.38 1.50 -16.72
CA PHE A 226 -7.50 0.59 -15.58
C PHE A 226 -8.45 -0.56 -15.92
N ILE A 227 -8.02 -1.77 -15.57
CA ILE A 227 -8.77 -3.00 -15.80
C ILE A 227 -8.75 -3.90 -14.56
N HIS A 228 -9.82 -4.67 -14.37
CA HIS A 228 -9.96 -5.58 -13.22
C HIS A 228 -8.87 -6.64 -13.16
N ASP A 229 -8.42 -7.14 -14.32
CA ASP A 229 -7.41 -8.20 -14.40
C ASP A 229 -6.04 -7.76 -13.87
N ASN A 230 -5.77 -6.46 -13.88
CA ASN A 230 -4.52 -5.89 -13.39
C ASN A 230 -4.53 -5.55 -11.89
N VAL A 231 -5.58 -5.96 -11.17
CA VAL A 231 -5.66 -5.94 -9.70
C VAL A 231 -5.77 -7.38 -9.22
N VAL A 232 -4.65 -7.95 -8.77
CA VAL A 232 -4.52 -9.38 -8.44
C VAL A 232 -4.33 -9.56 -6.94
N PHE A 233 -5.03 -10.52 -6.34
CA PHE A 233 -4.85 -10.94 -4.95
C PHE A 233 -4.21 -12.32 -4.95
N MET A 234 -2.98 -12.41 -4.45
CA MET A 234 -2.19 -13.64 -4.49
C MET A 234 -1.16 -13.69 -3.38
N SER A 235 -1.07 -14.83 -2.70
CA SER A 235 -0.05 -15.11 -1.67
C SER A 235 -0.01 -14.08 -0.54
N GLY A 236 -1.17 -13.50 -0.18
CA GLY A 236 -1.28 -12.47 0.86
C GLY A 236 -0.77 -11.10 0.43
N TYR A 237 -0.86 -10.80 -0.87
CA TYR A 237 -0.58 -9.48 -1.43
C TYR A 237 -1.70 -9.06 -2.36
N MET A 238 -1.96 -7.76 -2.41
CA MET A 238 -2.58 -7.14 -3.56
C MET A 238 -1.47 -6.66 -4.49
N ILE A 239 -1.53 -7.11 -5.76
CA ILE A 239 -0.55 -6.79 -6.79
C ILE A 239 -1.23 -5.95 -7.85
N LEU A 240 -0.76 -4.75 -8.04
CA LEU A 240 -1.18 -3.90 -9.15
C LEU A 240 -0.19 -4.06 -10.30
N CYS A 241 -0.74 -4.32 -11.48
CA CYS A 241 0.03 -4.64 -12.66
C CYS A 241 -0.03 -3.50 -13.68
N LEU A 242 1.10 -3.13 -14.26
CA LEU A 242 1.17 -2.32 -15.47
C LEU A 242 1.65 -3.20 -16.63
N THR A 243 0.82 -3.33 -17.66
CA THR A 243 0.99 -4.35 -18.70
C THR A 243 0.67 -3.79 -20.10
N THR A 244 0.98 -4.60 -21.12
CA THR A 244 0.42 -4.38 -22.47
C THR A 244 -1.00 -4.93 -22.54
N PRO A 245 -1.80 -4.55 -23.56
CA PRO A 245 -3.14 -5.12 -23.75
C PRO A 245 -3.17 -6.64 -24.01
N SER A 246 -2.05 -7.23 -24.43
CA SER A 246 -1.96 -8.66 -24.75
C SER A 246 -1.46 -9.52 -23.58
N THR A 247 -1.00 -8.92 -22.48
CA THR A 247 -0.38 -9.63 -21.34
C THR A 247 -0.93 -9.12 -20.01
N THR A 248 -2.26 -9.09 -19.88
CA THR A 248 -2.93 -8.58 -18.67
C THR A 248 -2.73 -9.49 -17.46
N GLY A 249 -2.87 -8.90 -16.27
CA GLY A 249 -2.73 -9.61 -15.01
C GLY A 249 -1.29 -9.80 -14.58
N TYR A 250 -1.12 -10.54 -13.49
CA TYR A 250 0.18 -10.88 -12.95
C TYR A 250 0.75 -12.12 -13.65
N ASN A 251 1.88 -11.95 -14.31
CA ASN A 251 2.59 -13.01 -15.04
C ASN A 251 3.96 -13.36 -14.42
N GLY A 252 4.26 -12.76 -13.25
CA GLY A 252 5.47 -13.09 -12.49
C GLY A 252 5.35 -14.47 -11.86
N ASP A 253 6.50 -15.05 -11.50
CA ASP A 253 6.51 -16.27 -10.69
C ASP A 253 5.93 -15.96 -9.30
N PRO A 254 4.87 -16.66 -8.84
CA PRO A 254 4.36 -16.48 -7.48
C PRO A 254 5.40 -16.75 -6.39
N LEU A 255 6.43 -17.52 -6.72
CA LEU A 255 7.57 -17.84 -5.84
C LEU A 255 8.75 -16.88 -6.07
N SER A 256 8.75 -16.10 -7.17
CA SER A 256 9.78 -15.12 -7.47
C SER A 256 9.52 -13.75 -6.84
N PHE A 257 8.87 -13.67 -5.69
CA PHE A 257 9.22 -12.64 -4.75
C PHE A 257 10.68 -12.88 -4.31
N ASN A 258 11.56 -12.84 -5.32
CA ASN A 258 12.97 -12.66 -5.15
C ASN A 258 13.18 -11.22 -4.65
N GLU A 259 12.95 -10.99 -3.39
CA GLU A 259 13.85 -10.12 -2.66
C GLU A 259 15.23 -10.56 -3.12
N THR A 260 15.98 -9.66 -3.76
CA THR A 260 17.24 -9.93 -4.43
C THR A 260 18.12 -10.85 -3.60
N GLY A 261 18.24 -12.08 -3.99
CA GLY A 261 18.89 -13.15 -3.24
C GLY A 261 17.87 -13.91 -2.42
N LEU A 262 17.01 -14.72 -3.09
CA LEU A 262 16.49 -15.90 -2.41
C LEU A 262 17.67 -16.70 -1.89
N PRO A 263 17.80 -16.84 -0.57
CA PRO A 263 18.30 -18.12 -0.11
C PRO A 263 17.26 -19.14 -0.56
N ASN A 264 17.66 -20.24 -1.13
CA ASN A 264 16.89 -21.48 -1.25
C ASN A 264 16.52 -22.00 0.14
N THR A 265 15.86 -21.17 1.01
CA THR A 265 15.71 -21.46 2.43
C THR A 265 14.65 -20.55 3.04
N PHE A 266 13.98 -21.08 4.02
CA PHE A 266 13.03 -20.43 4.90
C PHE A 266 13.50 -19.06 5.41
N GLN A 267 12.62 -18.04 5.39
CA GLN A 267 12.88 -16.69 5.90
C GLN A 267 11.85 -16.29 6.95
N MET A 268 12.30 -15.59 7.98
CA MET A 268 11.49 -14.87 8.94
C MET A 268 11.76 -13.38 8.77
N HIS A 269 10.76 -12.65 8.26
CA HIS A 269 10.84 -11.21 8.01
C HIS A 269 10.67 -10.40 9.30
N ASN A 270 10.96 -9.11 9.24
CA ASN A 270 10.82 -8.22 10.39
C ASN A 270 9.40 -8.24 10.94
N ALA A 271 9.31 -8.50 12.24
CA ALA A 271 8.02 -8.44 12.95
C ALA A 271 7.53 -7.00 13.06
N TYR A 272 6.23 -6.80 12.84
CA TYR A 272 5.62 -5.46 12.88
C TYR A 272 4.22 -5.49 13.53
N PRO A 273 3.81 -4.36 14.16
CA PRO A 273 4.69 -3.30 14.62
C PRO A 273 5.73 -3.81 15.63
N ASN A 274 6.92 -3.22 15.67
CA ASN A 274 7.94 -3.55 16.67
C ASN A 274 8.72 -2.26 17.02
N PRO A 275 8.47 -1.63 18.17
CA PRO A 275 7.69 -2.11 19.34
C PRO A 275 6.19 -2.28 19.09
N PHE A 276 5.51 -3.13 19.88
CA PHE A 276 4.06 -3.33 19.79
C PHE A 276 3.37 -3.23 21.14
N ASN A 277 2.07 -2.85 21.11
CA ASN A 277 1.18 -2.73 22.29
C ASN A 277 -0.07 -3.55 22.10
N GLY A 278 -0.35 -4.46 21.54
CA GLY A 278 -1.54 -5.30 21.39
C GLY A 278 -1.17 -6.58 20.72
N GLU A 279 -0.79 -6.46 19.46
CA GLU A 279 -0.45 -7.60 18.64
C GLU A 279 0.76 -7.26 17.75
N VAL A 280 1.64 -8.23 17.55
CA VAL A 280 2.73 -8.19 16.57
C VAL A 280 2.52 -9.29 15.54
N VAL A 281 2.74 -8.95 14.28
CA VAL A 281 2.76 -9.90 13.16
C VAL A 281 4.20 -10.31 12.89
N ILE A 282 4.43 -11.61 12.74
CA ILE A 282 5.73 -12.20 12.38
C ILE A 282 5.55 -12.88 11.02
N PRO A 283 5.95 -12.21 9.91
CA PRO A 283 5.82 -12.79 8.59
C PRO A 283 6.91 -13.85 8.36
N ILE A 284 6.51 -14.96 7.74
CA ILE A 284 7.40 -16.07 7.40
C ILE A 284 7.16 -16.45 5.94
N SER A 285 8.23 -16.63 5.18
CA SER A 285 8.18 -17.12 3.80
C SER A 285 8.83 -18.48 3.70
N LEU A 286 8.17 -19.41 3.01
CA LEU A 286 8.61 -20.77 2.78
C LEU A 286 8.65 -21.07 1.29
N GLU A 287 9.75 -21.61 0.78
CA GLU A 287 9.85 -22.09 -0.59
C GLU A 287 8.99 -23.35 -0.81
N GLN A 288 8.94 -24.24 0.17
CA GLN A 288 8.20 -25.49 0.12
C GLN A 288 7.39 -25.69 1.40
N SER A 289 6.31 -26.45 1.29
CA SER A 289 5.54 -26.87 2.47
C SER A 289 6.42 -27.68 3.41
N GLN A 290 6.56 -27.23 4.66
CA GLN A 290 7.42 -27.87 5.67
C GLN A 290 6.89 -27.67 7.09
N PRO A 291 7.34 -28.49 8.05
CA PRO A 291 7.03 -28.26 9.46
C PRO A 291 7.73 -26.99 9.95
N LEU A 292 6.96 -26.15 10.65
CA LEU A 292 7.45 -24.97 11.35
C LEU A 292 7.05 -25.03 12.80
N MET A 293 7.97 -24.58 13.67
CA MET A 293 7.69 -24.27 15.06
C MET A 293 8.14 -22.84 15.34
N LEU A 294 7.20 -21.98 15.76
CA LEU A 294 7.46 -20.60 16.16
C LEU A 294 7.14 -20.44 17.64
N ASP A 295 8.16 -20.17 18.43
CA ASP A 295 8.07 -20.00 19.87
C ASP A 295 8.54 -18.61 20.30
N ILE A 296 7.94 -18.12 21.40
CA ILE A 296 8.34 -16.88 22.05
C ILE A 296 9.09 -17.21 23.34
N TYR A 297 10.21 -16.51 23.54
CA TYR A 297 11.06 -16.59 24.75
C TYR A 297 11.26 -15.19 25.33
N ASN A 298 11.46 -15.11 26.64
CA ASN A 298 11.91 -13.88 27.31
C ASN A 298 13.45 -13.72 27.26
N THR A 299 13.99 -12.67 27.87
CA THR A 299 15.42 -12.37 27.90
C THR A 299 16.25 -13.38 28.75
N TYR A 300 15.60 -14.17 29.61
CA TYR A 300 16.22 -15.23 30.38
C TYR A 300 16.24 -16.58 29.65
N GLY A 301 15.68 -16.62 28.43
CA GLY A 301 15.52 -17.85 27.66
C GLY A 301 14.36 -18.72 28.12
N GLU A 302 13.49 -18.21 28.99
CA GLU A 302 12.30 -18.94 29.43
C GLU A 302 11.25 -18.93 28.34
N TYR A 303 10.65 -20.10 28.12
CA TYR A 303 9.56 -20.28 27.15
C TYR A 303 8.28 -19.58 27.61
N ILE A 304 7.68 -18.80 26.69
CA ILE A 304 6.50 -18.00 26.94
C ILE A 304 5.28 -18.57 26.21
N LYS A 305 5.40 -18.86 24.90
CA LYS A 305 4.27 -19.33 24.08
C LYS A 305 4.74 -19.97 22.79
N THR A 306 4.04 -21.02 22.33
CA THR A 306 4.09 -21.50 20.95
C THR A 306 3.00 -20.82 20.14
N LEU A 307 3.37 -20.16 19.06
CA LEU A 307 2.47 -19.48 18.13
C LEU A 307 2.09 -20.40 16.96
N LYS A 308 3.01 -21.24 16.53
CA LYS A 308 2.82 -22.21 15.43
C LYS A 308 3.60 -23.48 15.73
N ASN A 309 2.98 -24.63 15.47
CA ASN A 309 3.65 -25.93 15.47
C ASN A 309 2.92 -26.85 14.47
N GLY A 310 3.60 -27.25 13.41
CA GLY A 310 3.06 -28.16 12.39
C GLY A 310 3.38 -27.76 10.96
N MET A 311 2.79 -28.51 10.03
CA MET A 311 2.95 -28.25 8.60
C MET A 311 2.46 -26.85 8.22
N THR A 312 3.25 -26.15 7.44
CA THR A 312 2.95 -24.82 6.90
C THR A 312 3.16 -24.89 5.38
N SER A 313 2.19 -24.41 4.62
CA SER A 313 2.24 -24.41 3.17
C SER A 313 3.35 -23.50 2.65
N ALA A 314 3.85 -23.78 1.45
CA ALA A 314 4.71 -22.86 0.71
C ALA A 314 4.02 -21.49 0.53
N GLY A 315 4.83 -20.45 0.42
CA GLY A 315 4.38 -19.06 0.32
C GLY A 315 4.54 -18.30 1.63
N LYS A 316 3.90 -17.13 1.73
CA LYS A 316 3.96 -16.23 2.88
C LYS A 316 2.90 -16.59 3.91
N THR A 317 3.32 -16.70 5.15
CA THR A 317 2.44 -16.92 6.32
C THR A 317 2.67 -15.80 7.32
N ARG A 318 1.59 -15.21 7.86
CA ARG A 318 1.62 -14.20 8.92
C ARG A 318 1.18 -14.85 10.22
N ILE A 319 2.08 -14.91 11.20
CA ILE A 319 1.78 -15.48 12.51
C ILE A 319 1.72 -14.35 13.52
N LYS A 320 0.65 -14.31 14.31
CA LYS A 320 0.37 -13.21 15.23
C LYS A 320 0.65 -13.59 16.67
N TRP A 321 1.21 -12.64 17.45
CA TRP A 321 1.31 -12.75 18.91
C TRP A 321 0.71 -11.52 19.58
N ASN A 322 -0.26 -11.77 20.44
CA ASN A 322 -1.03 -10.75 21.17
C ASN A 322 -0.47 -10.45 22.58
N GLY A 323 0.79 -10.78 22.83
CA GLY A 323 1.43 -10.55 24.13
C GLY A 323 0.88 -11.40 25.28
N LEU A 324 0.20 -12.52 24.99
CA LEU A 324 -0.25 -13.48 26.00
C LEU A 324 0.70 -14.66 26.10
N THR A 325 0.87 -15.19 27.32
CA THR A 325 1.57 -16.45 27.59
C THR A 325 0.73 -17.65 27.15
N ASN A 326 1.29 -18.84 27.20
CA ASN A 326 0.57 -20.08 26.92
C ASN A 326 -0.65 -20.32 27.84
N ASN A 327 -0.59 -19.78 29.06
CA ASN A 327 -1.68 -19.87 30.04
C ASN A 327 -2.72 -18.74 29.89
N GLY A 328 -2.63 -17.92 28.82
CA GLY A 328 -3.55 -16.81 28.57
C GLY A 328 -3.33 -15.57 29.46
N LEU A 329 -2.25 -15.54 30.24
CA LEU A 329 -1.90 -14.37 31.06
C LEU A 329 -1.12 -13.35 30.24
N ASN A 330 -1.25 -12.08 30.60
CA ASN A 330 -0.47 -11.02 29.97
C ASN A 330 1.03 -11.21 30.24
N ALA A 331 1.84 -11.24 29.19
CA ALA A 331 3.30 -11.13 29.32
C ALA A 331 3.65 -9.68 29.73
N PRO A 332 4.64 -9.48 30.64
CA PRO A 332 5.11 -8.15 31.03
C PRO A 332 5.68 -7.37 29.85
N SER A 333 5.65 -6.02 29.92
CA SER A 333 6.40 -5.19 28.97
C SER A 333 7.87 -5.53 29.00
N GLY A 334 8.52 -5.64 27.84
CA GLY A 334 9.92 -6.02 27.76
C GLY A 334 10.32 -6.62 26.42
N VAL A 335 11.59 -7.00 26.35
CA VAL A 335 12.16 -7.65 25.16
C VAL A 335 11.83 -9.14 25.17
N TYR A 336 11.42 -9.64 24.03
CA TYR A 336 11.17 -11.05 23.75
C TYR A 336 11.91 -11.48 22.49
N PHE A 337 12.04 -12.78 22.31
CA PHE A 337 12.65 -13.40 21.14
C PHE A 337 11.64 -14.34 20.48
N ALA A 338 11.27 -14.05 19.26
CA ALA A 338 10.55 -14.97 18.40
C ALA A 338 11.58 -15.90 17.75
N ARG A 339 11.49 -17.20 18.02
CA ARG A 339 12.38 -18.23 17.48
C ARG A 339 11.59 -19.15 16.58
N CYS A 340 11.90 -19.11 15.31
CA CYS A 340 11.30 -19.97 14.31
C CYS A 340 12.28 -21.08 13.91
N THR A 341 11.83 -22.32 14.04
CA THR A 341 12.57 -23.53 13.69
C THR A 341 11.91 -24.21 12.52
N SER A 342 12.65 -24.43 11.46
CA SER A 342 12.30 -25.26 10.29
C SER A 342 13.12 -26.56 10.26
N ILE A 343 13.03 -27.33 9.18
CA ILE A 343 13.81 -28.59 9.03
C ILE A 343 15.31 -28.32 9.14
N ASP A 344 15.80 -27.27 8.45
CA ASP A 344 17.24 -27.04 8.24
C ASP A 344 17.78 -25.78 8.93
N GLN A 345 16.90 -24.94 9.48
CA GLN A 345 17.29 -23.63 10.01
C GLN A 345 16.55 -23.22 11.27
N ILE A 346 17.22 -22.38 12.07
CA ILE A 346 16.65 -21.69 13.21
C ILE A 346 16.92 -20.19 13.01
N ILE A 347 15.87 -19.39 12.96
CA ILE A 347 15.97 -17.92 12.92
C ILE A 347 15.37 -17.37 14.20
N THR A 348 16.03 -16.36 14.77
CA THR A 348 15.55 -15.68 15.98
C THR A 348 15.50 -14.18 15.74
N GLN A 349 14.39 -13.56 16.10
CA GLN A 349 14.16 -12.13 15.97
C GLN A 349 13.78 -11.53 17.31
N LYS A 350 14.33 -10.34 17.61
CA LYS A 350 13.98 -9.55 18.79
C LYS A 350 12.67 -8.79 18.54
N ILE A 351 11.75 -8.87 19.49
CA ILE A 351 10.49 -8.10 19.51
C ILE A 351 10.35 -7.39 20.86
N LEU A 352 9.77 -6.20 20.86
CA LEU A 352 9.60 -5.37 22.05
C LEU A 352 8.11 -5.15 22.32
N LEU A 353 7.63 -5.72 23.42
CA LEU A 353 6.28 -5.52 23.94
C LEU A 353 6.25 -4.29 24.84
N MET A 354 5.38 -3.34 24.56
CA MET A 354 5.12 -2.13 25.35
C MET A 354 3.64 -2.11 25.74
N LYS A 355 3.34 -2.21 27.03
CA LYS A 355 1.98 -2.12 27.58
C LYS A 355 1.86 -0.92 28.47
#